data_f7ae18007d3c806a1298920f21be574c
#
_entry.id   f7ae18007d3c806a1298920f21be574c
#
_cell.length_a   1.000
_cell.length_b   1.000
_cell.length_c   1.000
_cell.angle_alpha   90.00
_cell.angle_beta   90.00
_cell.angle_gamma   90.00
#
_symmetry.space_group_name_H-M   'P 1'
#
loop_
_entity.id
_entity.type
_entity.pdbx_description
1 polymer ?
#
loop_
_entity_poly.entity_id
_entity_poly.type
_entity_poly.pdbx_seq_one_letter_code
_entity_poly.pdbx_strand_id
1 'polypeptide(L)'
;MPLVYHAPALKKRTVLFPRGLTRGRRAGMVKKNTWEVFVMLYPFNALLARMKYITRWSLMHSTRAESLSEHTCDTALLAHTLCLIARRYTGTPCRPKTVAVAALYHDAPEIITGDLPTPVKYHSATLRDAYKAMERESVASMTAMLPDELAEEVAPFLTGELLTAEETKLLKAADRLSALVKCLEEQRSGNHEFDAALAQQKAVLEAMHCPEADWFIAHCLPCYTQNLDELTRQDG
;
A
#
# COMPACT_ATOMS: atom_id res chain seq x y z
N MET A 1 -28.80 -12.00 -8.74
CA MET A 1 -27.82 -12.57 -9.67
C MET A 1 -26.47 -12.07 -9.23
N PRO A 2 -25.53 -12.91 -8.81
CA PRO A 2 -24.20 -12.43 -8.45
C PRO A 2 -23.47 -12.03 -9.73
N LEU A 3 -22.95 -10.81 -9.78
CA LEU A 3 -22.00 -10.37 -10.79
C LEU A 3 -20.69 -11.16 -10.57
N VAL A 4 -20.56 -12.24 -11.33
CA VAL A 4 -19.29 -12.98 -11.40
C VAL A 4 -18.34 -12.14 -12.23
N TYR A 5 -17.38 -11.48 -11.57
CA TYR A 5 -16.28 -10.83 -12.24
C TYR A 5 -15.36 -11.93 -12.78
N HIS A 6 -15.56 -12.30 -14.04
CA HIS A 6 -14.59 -13.12 -14.72
C HIS A 6 -13.36 -12.26 -15.01
N ALA A 7 -12.24 -12.59 -14.39
CA ALA A 7 -10.96 -12.05 -14.79
C ALA A 7 -10.80 -12.26 -16.31
N PRO A 8 -10.55 -11.18 -17.09
CA PRO A 8 -10.40 -11.34 -18.53
C PRO A 8 -9.20 -12.22 -18.81
N ALA A 9 -9.40 -13.27 -19.60
CA ALA A 9 -8.32 -14.13 -20.07
C ALA A 9 -7.17 -13.25 -20.57
N LEU A 10 -5.95 -13.49 -20.09
CA LEU A 10 -4.73 -12.80 -20.49
C LEU A 10 -4.66 -12.71 -22.02
N LYS A 11 -4.88 -11.51 -22.57
CA LYS A 11 -4.81 -11.31 -24.03
C LYS A 11 -3.34 -11.36 -24.43
N LYS A 12 -2.94 -12.38 -25.18
CA LYS A 12 -1.66 -12.42 -25.88
C LYS A 12 -1.60 -11.23 -26.83
N ARG A 13 -0.70 -10.27 -26.55
CA ARG A 13 -0.43 -9.17 -27.46
C ARG A 13 0.86 -9.45 -28.21
N THR A 14 0.81 -9.38 -29.53
CA THR A 14 1.99 -9.45 -30.38
C THR A 14 2.71 -8.10 -30.34
N VAL A 15 3.94 -8.07 -29.84
CA VAL A 15 4.79 -6.87 -29.89
C VAL A 15 5.85 -7.11 -30.94
N LEU A 16 5.83 -6.30 -31.99
CA LEU A 16 6.86 -6.30 -33.06
C LEU A 16 8.02 -5.44 -32.60
N PHE A 17 9.18 -6.07 -32.35
CA PHE A 17 10.43 -5.33 -32.16
C PHE A 17 11.12 -5.08 -33.50
N PRO A 18 11.48 -3.82 -33.84
CA PRO A 18 12.29 -3.57 -35.02
C PRO A 18 13.71 -4.13 -34.79
N ARG A 19 14.11 -5.07 -35.62
CA ARG A 19 15.51 -5.53 -35.64
C ARG A 19 16.42 -4.41 -36.12
N GLY A 20 17.52 -4.18 -35.40
CA GLY A 20 18.54 -3.21 -35.69
C GLY A 20 19.11 -3.33 -37.10
N LEU A 21 19.36 -2.18 -37.71
CA LEU A 21 20.03 -1.99 -38.98
C LEU A 21 21.44 -2.59 -38.93
N THR A 22 21.69 -3.71 -39.61
CA THR A 22 23.00 -4.08 -40.04
C THR A 22 23.18 -3.63 -41.49
N ARG A 23 24.15 -2.70 -41.73
CA ARG A 23 24.62 -2.32 -43.06
C ARG A 23 25.32 -3.53 -43.72
N GLY A 24 24.82 -3.98 -44.86
CA GLY A 24 25.48 -4.97 -45.68
C GLY A 24 24.77 -5.12 -47.04
N ARG A 25 25.47 -4.70 -48.13
CA ARG A 25 25.00 -4.76 -49.52
C ARG A 25 24.75 -6.20 -49.97
N ARG A 26 23.62 -6.50 -50.63
CA ARG A 26 23.40 -7.10 -51.95
C ARG A 26 21.94 -7.57 -52.04
N ALA A 27 21.35 -7.25 -53.20
CA ALA A 27 19.99 -7.68 -53.53
C ALA A 27 19.91 -9.21 -53.64
N GLY A 28 19.06 -9.79 -52.87
CA GLY A 28 18.58 -11.16 -52.89
C GLY A 28 17.24 -11.20 -52.21
N MET A 29 16.26 -11.79 -52.86
CA MET A 29 14.87 -11.93 -52.39
C MET A 29 14.87 -12.64 -51.03
N VAL A 30 14.85 -11.85 -49.94
CA VAL A 30 14.75 -12.39 -48.59
C VAL A 30 13.28 -12.68 -48.29
N LYS A 31 12.92 -13.97 -48.25
CA LYS A 31 11.66 -14.42 -47.65
C LYS A 31 11.70 -13.88 -46.21
N LYS A 32 10.80 -12.95 -45.89
CA LYS A 32 10.58 -12.46 -44.51
C LYS A 32 9.97 -13.63 -43.72
N ASN A 33 10.80 -14.42 -43.04
CA ASN A 33 10.37 -15.21 -41.91
C ASN A 33 10.09 -14.24 -40.76
N THR A 34 8.88 -13.73 -40.70
CA THR A 34 8.38 -12.99 -39.51
C THR A 34 8.11 -14.02 -38.43
N TRP A 35 9.07 -14.22 -37.54
CA TRP A 35 8.82 -14.92 -36.28
C TRP A 35 7.95 -13.98 -35.44
N GLU A 36 6.68 -14.34 -35.30
CA GLU A 36 5.83 -13.70 -34.30
C GLU A 36 6.31 -14.17 -32.92
N VAL A 37 6.97 -13.29 -32.19
CA VAL A 37 7.35 -13.52 -30.79
C VAL A 37 6.12 -13.18 -29.95
N PHE A 38 5.48 -14.19 -29.39
CA PHE A 38 4.42 -13.99 -28.40
C PHE A 38 5.06 -13.59 -27.07
N VAL A 39 4.85 -12.31 -26.67
CA VAL A 39 5.26 -11.83 -25.37
C VAL A 39 4.07 -11.91 -24.42
N MET A 40 4.23 -12.65 -23.34
CA MET A 40 3.26 -12.66 -22.24
C MET A 40 3.36 -11.32 -21.50
N LEU A 41 2.22 -10.66 -21.28
CA LEU A 41 2.16 -9.39 -20.56
C LEU A 41 1.63 -9.62 -19.15
N TYR A 42 2.32 -9.07 -18.17
CA TYR A 42 1.99 -9.18 -16.76
C TYR A 42 1.60 -7.81 -16.20
N PRO A 43 0.30 -7.52 -16.04
CA PRO A 43 -0.18 -6.18 -15.72
C PRO A 43 -0.13 -5.81 -14.22
N PHE A 44 0.37 -6.66 -13.35
CA PHE A 44 0.36 -6.48 -11.89
C PHE A 44 0.88 -5.10 -11.46
N ASN A 45 2.10 -4.74 -11.86
CA ASN A 45 2.68 -3.45 -11.47
C ASN A 45 1.95 -2.24 -12.08
N ALA A 46 1.37 -2.41 -13.28
CA ALA A 46 0.53 -1.37 -13.88
C ALA A 46 -0.79 -1.17 -13.11
N LEU A 47 -1.31 -2.26 -12.51
CA LEU A 47 -2.46 -2.19 -11.62
C LEU A 47 -2.07 -1.53 -10.29
N LEU A 48 -0.97 -1.95 -9.63
CA LEU A 48 -0.47 -1.32 -8.41
C LEU A 48 -0.29 0.19 -8.56
N ALA A 49 0.26 0.63 -9.70
CA ALA A 49 0.44 2.05 -9.98
C ALA A 49 -0.87 2.88 -9.97
N ARG A 50 -2.05 2.22 -9.95
CA ARG A 50 -3.34 2.91 -9.84
C ARG A 50 -3.70 3.34 -8.43
N MET A 51 -3.00 2.87 -7.39
CA MET A 51 -3.17 3.33 -6.00
C MET A 51 -3.09 4.86 -5.89
N LYS A 52 -2.30 5.52 -6.74
CA LYS A 52 -2.20 6.98 -6.81
C LYS A 52 -3.48 7.70 -7.24
N TYR A 53 -4.47 6.98 -7.80
CA TYR A 53 -5.75 7.56 -8.24
C TYR A 53 -6.88 7.30 -7.23
N ILE A 54 -6.62 6.57 -6.16
CA ILE A 54 -7.58 6.30 -5.09
C ILE A 54 -7.35 7.33 -4.00
N THR A 55 -8.35 8.17 -3.77
CA THR A 55 -8.30 9.19 -2.73
C THR A 55 -8.87 8.62 -1.44
N ARG A 56 -8.12 8.71 -0.36
CA ARG A 56 -8.55 8.37 1.00
C ARG A 56 -9.42 9.47 1.59
N TRP A 57 -10.12 9.17 2.67
CA TRP A 57 -10.99 10.13 3.35
C TRP A 57 -12.11 10.71 2.46
N SER A 58 -12.64 9.89 1.55
CA SER A 58 -13.53 10.30 0.46
C SER A 58 -14.84 10.96 0.91
N LEU A 59 -15.26 10.78 2.18
CA LEU A 59 -16.44 11.42 2.78
C LEU A 59 -16.10 12.70 3.56
N MET A 60 -14.84 13.10 3.62
CA MET A 60 -14.38 14.24 4.42
C MET A 60 -13.80 15.33 3.51
N HIS A 61 -14.04 16.57 3.85
CA HIS A 61 -13.42 17.70 3.17
C HIS A 61 -11.97 17.83 3.66
N SER A 62 -11.00 17.50 2.82
CA SER A 62 -9.57 17.60 3.10
C SER A 62 -8.97 18.86 2.51
N THR A 63 -8.06 19.53 3.22
CA THR A 63 -7.26 20.66 2.68
C THR A 63 -6.25 20.18 1.65
N ARG A 64 -5.73 18.96 1.81
CA ARG A 64 -4.86 18.26 0.87
C ARG A 64 -5.35 16.84 0.67
N ALA A 65 -5.62 16.45 -0.59
CA ALA A 65 -5.96 15.08 -0.91
C ALA A 65 -4.79 14.14 -0.60
N GLU A 66 -5.10 12.99 0.00
CA GLU A 66 -4.16 11.91 0.24
C GLU A 66 -4.52 10.74 -0.68
N SER A 67 -3.58 10.27 -1.48
CA SER A 67 -3.75 9.07 -2.27
C SER A 67 -3.41 7.82 -1.47
N LEU A 68 -4.00 6.68 -1.86
CA LEU A 68 -3.66 5.38 -1.27
C LEU A 68 -2.15 5.06 -1.41
N SER A 69 -1.51 5.53 -2.49
CA SER A 69 -0.08 5.37 -2.74
C SER A 69 0.78 6.17 -1.75
N GLU A 70 0.40 7.40 -1.41
CA GLU A 70 1.08 8.20 -0.39
C GLU A 70 0.96 7.54 0.98
N HIS A 71 -0.26 7.16 1.37
CA HIS A 71 -0.52 6.45 2.61
C HIS A 71 0.32 5.18 2.78
N THR A 72 0.37 4.32 1.78
CA THR A 72 1.15 3.08 1.87
C THR A 72 2.65 3.33 1.95
N CYS A 73 3.15 4.38 1.31
CA CYS A 73 4.54 4.80 1.44
C CYS A 73 4.85 5.28 2.86
N ASP A 74 4.02 6.15 3.42
CA ASP A 74 4.18 6.68 4.78
C ASP A 74 4.04 5.56 5.81
N THR A 75 3.05 4.69 5.64
CA THR A 75 2.89 3.50 6.48
C THR A 75 4.13 2.60 6.46
N ALA A 76 4.76 2.40 5.29
CA ALA A 76 5.97 1.58 5.19
C ALA A 76 7.17 2.20 5.92
N LEU A 77 7.35 3.52 5.82
CA LEU A 77 8.40 4.25 6.56
C LEU A 77 8.15 4.18 8.07
N LEU A 78 6.91 4.38 8.51
CA LEU A 78 6.52 4.27 9.92
C LEU A 78 6.70 2.85 10.44
N ALA A 79 6.26 1.83 9.69
CA ALA A 79 6.42 0.42 10.05
C ALA A 79 7.89 0.04 10.19
N HIS A 80 8.75 0.49 9.27
CA HIS A 80 10.19 0.32 9.39
C HIS A 80 10.73 0.95 10.67
N THR A 81 10.34 2.20 10.95
CA THR A 81 10.78 2.94 12.15
C THR A 81 10.32 2.24 13.43
N LEU A 82 9.05 1.80 13.51
CA LEU A 82 8.56 1.04 14.66
C LEU A 82 9.35 -0.26 14.87
N CYS A 83 9.72 -0.97 13.82
CA CYS A 83 10.57 -2.14 13.92
C CYS A 83 12.00 -1.81 14.41
N LEU A 84 12.56 -0.65 14.08
CA LEU A 84 13.85 -0.20 14.62
C LEU A 84 13.72 0.16 16.10
N ILE A 85 12.63 0.81 16.51
CA ILE A 85 12.30 1.06 17.92
C ILE A 85 12.15 -0.27 18.66
N ALA A 86 11.42 -1.23 18.10
CA ALA A 86 11.26 -2.58 18.63
C ALA A 86 12.61 -3.23 18.95
N ARG A 87 13.51 -3.23 18.00
CA ARG A 87 14.83 -3.85 18.14
C ARG A 87 15.74 -3.12 19.13
N ARG A 88 15.58 -1.81 19.28
CA ARG A 88 16.50 -0.99 20.08
C ARG A 88 16.03 -0.75 21.51
N TYR A 89 14.71 -0.59 21.71
CA TYR A 89 14.17 -0.09 22.96
C TYR A 89 13.22 -1.03 23.67
N THR A 90 12.40 -1.81 22.93
CA THR A 90 11.38 -2.68 23.55
C THR A 90 11.75 -4.15 23.52
N GLY A 91 12.67 -4.56 22.64
CA GLY A 91 13.11 -5.96 22.52
C GLY A 91 12.13 -6.85 21.74
N THR A 92 11.07 -6.29 21.13
CA THR A 92 10.10 -7.04 20.33
C THR A 92 10.77 -7.61 19.07
N PRO A 93 10.74 -8.95 18.85
CA PRO A 93 11.35 -9.55 17.68
C PRO A 93 10.57 -9.20 16.42
N CYS A 94 11.28 -8.73 15.39
CA CYS A 94 10.68 -8.37 14.11
C CYS A 94 11.72 -8.32 12.99
N ARG A 95 11.22 -8.39 11.75
CA ARG A 95 12.00 -8.28 10.51
C ARG A 95 11.69 -6.95 9.82
N PRO A 96 12.45 -5.85 10.08
CA PRO A 96 12.09 -4.51 9.62
C PRO A 96 11.83 -4.41 8.11
N LYS A 97 12.69 -5.04 7.29
CA LYS A 97 12.55 -5.02 5.83
C LYS A 97 11.27 -5.73 5.37
N THR A 98 10.95 -6.87 6.00
CA THR A 98 9.75 -7.65 5.67
C THR A 98 8.48 -6.87 6.02
N VAL A 99 8.44 -6.26 7.21
CA VAL A 99 7.28 -5.47 7.65
C VAL A 99 7.08 -4.24 6.78
N ALA A 100 8.17 -3.53 6.43
CA ALA A 100 8.09 -2.37 5.55
C ALA A 100 7.59 -2.73 4.13
N VAL A 101 8.06 -3.86 3.57
CA VAL A 101 7.55 -4.31 2.26
C VAL A 101 6.10 -4.75 2.37
N ALA A 102 5.69 -5.46 3.43
CA ALA A 102 4.30 -5.83 3.66
C ALA A 102 3.41 -4.58 3.76
N ALA A 103 3.89 -3.51 4.40
CA ALA A 103 3.17 -2.24 4.48
C ALA A 103 2.94 -1.57 3.11
N LEU A 104 3.83 -1.74 2.13
CA LEU A 104 3.60 -1.25 0.77
C LEU A 104 2.46 -1.97 0.05
N TYR A 105 2.13 -3.20 0.46
CA TYR A 105 1.09 -4.02 -0.16
C TYR A 105 -0.21 -4.11 0.66
N HIS A 106 -0.25 -3.64 1.91
CA HIS A 106 -1.33 -3.93 2.86
C HIS A 106 -2.72 -3.50 2.37
N ASP A 107 -2.80 -2.38 1.65
CA ASP A 107 -4.03 -1.83 1.07
C ASP A 107 -4.11 -2.01 -0.46
N ALA A 108 -3.20 -2.78 -1.08
CA ALA A 108 -3.22 -3.01 -2.52
C ALA A 108 -4.55 -3.61 -3.04
N PRO A 109 -5.25 -4.49 -2.31
CA PRO A 109 -6.57 -4.99 -2.72
C PRO A 109 -7.62 -3.88 -2.92
N GLU A 110 -7.46 -2.72 -2.26
CA GLU A 110 -8.36 -1.58 -2.39
C GLU A 110 -8.33 -0.91 -3.77
N ILE A 111 -7.35 -1.25 -4.62
CA ILE A 111 -7.39 -0.89 -6.05
C ILE A 111 -8.64 -1.44 -6.74
N ILE A 112 -9.14 -2.58 -6.28
CA ILE A 112 -10.31 -3.27 -6.84
C ILE A 112 -11.57 -2.96 -6.03
N THR A 113 -11.46 -2.96 -4.70
CA THR A 113 -12.61 -2.77 -3.79
C THR A 113 -12.94 -1.29 -3.56
N GLY A 114 -11.98 -0.39 -3.78
CA GLY A 114 -12.04 0.99 -3.32
C GLY A 114 -11.66 1.10 -1.83
N ASP A 115 -11.16 2.28 -1.43
CA ASP A 115 -10.98 2.63 -0.01
C ASP A 115 -12.35 2.98 0.59
N LEU A 116 -12.96 2.01 1.28
CA LEU A 116 -14.25 2.22 1.95
C LEU A 116 -14.07 2.95 3.29
N PRO A 117 -14.78 4.06 3.50
CA PRO A 117 -14.76 4.73 4.79
C PRO A 117 -15.12 3.79 5.95
N THR A 118 -14.38 3.90 7.04
CA THR A 118 -14.54 3.05 8.23
C THR A 118 -16.01 2.88 8.71
N PRO A 119 -16.84 3.95 8.74
CA PRO A 119 -18.25 3.80 9.13
C PRO A 119 -19.05 2.91 8.18
N VAL A 120 -18.69 2.88 6.90
CA VAL A 120 -19.35 2.02 5.90
C VAL A 120 -18.85 0.59 6.03
N LYS A 121 -17.52 0.40 6.10
CA LYS A 121 -16.88 -0.93 6.20
C LYS A 121 -17.38 -1.74 7.41
N TYR A 122 -17.66 -1.07 8.53
CA TYR A 122 -18.08 -1.70 9.80
C TYR A 122 -19.56 -1.48 10.14
N HIS A 123 -20.40 -1.04 9.19
CA HIS A 123 -21.82 -0.78 9.41
C HIS A 123 -22.58 -2.03 9.89
N SER A 124 -22.24 -3.21 9.36
CA SER A 124 -22.81 -4.49 9.79
C SER A 124 -21.79 -5.63 9.66
N ALA A 125 -22.02 -6.72 10.42
CA ALA A 125 -21.20 -7.93 10.30
C ALA A 125 -21.25 -8.52 8.87
N THR A 126 -22.42 -8.53 8.25
CA THR A 126 -22.62 -9.03 6.88
C THR A 126 -21.79 -8.24 5.87
N LEU A 127 -21.80 -6.90 5.95
CA LEU A 127 -21.03 -6.05 5.03
C LEU A 127 -19.53 -6.24 5.24
N ARG A 128 -19.09 -6.27 6.50
CA ARG A 128 -17.68 -6.52 6.83
C ARG A 128 -17.18 -7.86 6.27
N ASP A 129 -17.99 -8.92 6.41
CA ASP A 129 -17.59 -10.26 5.97
C ASP A 129 -17.61 -10.37 4.43
N ALA A 130 -18.58 -9.71 3.77
CA ALA A 130 -18.60 -9.57 2.32
C ALA A 130 -17.39 -8.79 1.80
N TYR A 131 -17.02 -7.68 2.45
CA TYR A 131 -15.86 -6.89 2.07
C TYR A 131 -14.56 -7.70 2.21
N LYS A 132 -14.39 -8.43 3.31
CA LYS A 132 -13.24 -9.34 3.48
C LYS A 132 -13.18 -10.45 2.41
N ALA A 133 -14.33 -10.94 1.95
CA ALA A 133 -14.36 -11.89 0.84
C ALA A 133 -13.88 -11.23 -0.46
N MET A 134 -14.33 -10.02 -0.77
CA MET A 134 -13.86 -9.24 -1.93
C MET A 134 -12.36 -8.95 -1.85
N GLU A 135 -11.82 -8.60 -0.68
CA GLU A 135 -10.37 -8.40 -0.49
C GLU A 135 -9.60 -9.67 -0.86
N ARG A 136 -10.03 -10.86 -0.39
CA ARG A 136 -9.38 -12.13 -0.75
C ARG A 136 -9.45 -12.45 -2.25
N GLU A 137 -10.62 -12.23 -2.87
CA GLU A 137 -10.78 -12.42 -4.32
C GLU A 137 -9.91 -11.42 -5.12
N SER A 138 -9.77 -10.20 -4.61
CA SER A 138 -8.90 -9.18 -5.20
C SER A 138 -7.43 -9.62 -5.16
N VAL A 139 -6.95 -10.14 -4.03
CA VAL A 139 -5.60 -10.69 -3.91
C VAL A 139 -5.38 -11.82 -4.91
N ALA A 140 -6.30 -12.79 -5.00
CA ALA A 140 -6.20 -13.89 -5.95
C ALA A 140 -6.17 -13.40 -7.42
N SER A 141 -6.99 -12.40 -7.74
CA SER A 141 -7.01 -11.79 -9.07
C SER A 141 -5.73 -11.05 -9.40
N MET A 142 -5.15 -10.35 -8.42
CA MET A 142 -3.89 -9.61 -8.58
C MET A 142 -2.69 -10.54 -8.74
N THR A 143 -2.60 -11.60 -7.93
CA THR A 143 -1.50 -12.57 -8.02
C THR A 143 -1.54 -13.33 -9.34
N ALA A 144 -2.72 -13.65 -9.89
CA ALA A 144 -2.86 -14.27 -11.20
C ALA A 144 -2.36 -13.37 -12.37
N MET A 145 -2.03 -12.11 -12.11
CA MET A 145 -1.43 -11.20 -13.11
C MET A 145 0.10 -11.27 -13.16
N LEU A 146 0.71 -12.12 -12.36
CA LEU A 146 2.15 -12.37 -12.32
C LEU A 146 2.47 -13.74 -12.94
N PRO A 147 3.74 -13.99 -13.36
CA PRO A 147 4.25 -15.34 -13.53
C PRO A 147 4.11 -16.13 -12.22
N ASP A 148 3.90 -17.44 -12.31
CA ASP A 148 3.65 -18.28 -11.13
C ASP A 148 4.77 -18.16 -10.09
N GLU A 149 6.03 -18.12 -10.52
CA GLU A 149 7.20 -18.01 -9.66
C GLU A 149 7.22 -16.67 -8.87
N LEU A 150 6.77 -15.58 -9.51
CA LEU A 150 6.69 -14.27 -8.82
C LEU A 150 5.41 -14.16 -7.98
N ALA A 151 4.33 -14.82 -8.39
CA ALA A 151 3.08 -14.86 -7.64
C ALA A 151 3.29 -15.52 -6.26
N GLU A 152 4.03 -16.63 -6.21
CA GLU A 152 4.37 -17.33 -4.96
C GLU A 152 5.17 -16.43 -3.98
N GLU A 153 6.04 -15.57 -4.50
CA GLU A 153 6.83 -14.64 -3.67
C GLU A 153 6.03 -13.42 -3.21
N VAL A 154 5.11 -12.91 -4.04
CA VAL A 154 4.34 -11.67 -3.77
C VAL A 154 3.08 -11.93 -2.94
N ALA A 155 2.38 -13.06 -3.16
CA ALA A 155 1.13 -13.36 -2.49
C ALA A 155 1.19 -13.26 -0.95
N PRO A 156 2.24 -13.76 -0.25
CA PRO A 156 2.33 -13.65 1.20
C PRO A 156 2.41 -12.21 1.71
N PHE A 157 2.91 -11.26 0.90
CA PHE A 157 2.90 -9.84 1.25
C PHE A 157 1.52 -9.22 1.09
N LEU A 158 0.76 -9.60 0.06
CA LEU A 158 -0.61 -9.12 -0.17
C LEU A 158 -1.59 -9.65 0.89
N THR A 159 -1.38 -10.88 1.38
CA THR A 159 -2.22 -11.49 2.42
C THR A 159 -1.78 -11.13 3.83
N GLY A 160 -0.51 -10.74 4.01
CA GLY A 160 0.11 -10.53 5.31
C GLY A 160 0.45 -11.84 6.06
N GLU A 161 0.26 -13.01 5.43
CA GLU A 161 0.50 -14.32 6.05
C GLU A 161 1.96 -14.55 6.48
N LEU A 162 2.91 -13.84 5.86
CA LEU A 162 4.33 -13.96 6.24
C LEU A 162 4.66 -13.27 7.56
N LEU A 163 3.76 -12.42 8.09
CA LEU A 163 4.01 -11.64 9.30
C LEU A 163 3.67 -12.44 10.56
N THR A 164 4.51 -12.30 11.59
CA THR A 164 4.15 -12.78 12.93
C THR A 164 3.05 -11.92 13.54
N ALA A 165 2.50 -12.33 14.67
CA ALA A 165 1.50 -11.56 15.39
C ALA A 165 2.04 -10.18 15.82
N GLU A 166 3.30 -10.14 16.29
CA GLU A 166 4.00 -8.91 16.68
C GLU A 166 4.24 -8.02 15.45
N GLU A 167 4.71 -8.57 14.34
CA GLU A 167 4.92 -7.83 13.10
C GLU A 167 3.62 -7.27 12.54
N THR A 168 2.54 -8.05 12.59
CA THR A 168 1.19 -7.60 12.21
C THR A 168 0.72 -6.46 13.10
N LYS A 169 1.01 -6.52 14.41
CA LYS A 169 0.68 -5.43 15.35
C LYS A 169 1.46 -4.16 15.02
N LEU A 170 2.77 -4.26 14.72
CA LEU A 170 3.60 -3.14 14.33
C LEU A 170 3.12 -2.50 13.02
N LEU A 171 2.74 -3.31 12.01
CA LEU A 171 2.18 -2.80 10.77
C LEU A 171 0.86 -2.06 11.01
N LYS A 172 -0.07 -2.64 11.79
CA LYS A 172 -1.34 -1.99 12.14
C LYS A 172 -1.13 -0.69 12.92
N ALA A 173 -0.14 -0.64 13.82
CA ALA A 173 0.19 0.58 14.53
C ALA A 173 0.73 1.65 13.57
N ALA A 174 1.56 1.29 12.59
CA ALA A 174 2.05 2.19 11.57
C ALA A 174 0.93 2.75 10.68
N ASP A 175 -0.02 1.92 10.26
CA ASP A 175 -1.23 2.35 9.54
C ASP A 175 -2.03 3.39 10.35
N ARG A 176 -2.25 3.13 11.64
CA ARG A 176 -2.94 4.07 12.54
C ARG A 176 -2.16 5.35 12.77
N LEU A 177 -0.84 5.28 12.87
CA LEU A 177 0.02 6.46 12.98
C LEU A 177 -0.01 7.30 11.71
N SER A 178 -0.01 6.70 10.51
CA SER A 178 -0.16 7.42 9.25
C SER A 178 -1.50 8.18 9.21
N ALA A 179 -2.60 7.52 9.58
CA ALA A 179 -3.91 8.17 9.69
C ALA A 179 -3.93 9.30 10.76
N LEU A 180 -3.23 9.11 11.89
CA LEU A 180 -3.10 10.12 12.93
C LEU A 180 -2.33 11.35 12.44
N VAL A 181 -1.23 11.15 11.72
CA VAL A 181 -0.42 12.23 11.12
C VAL A 181 -1.28 13.04 10.16
N LYS A 182 -2.05 12.38 9.28
CA LYS A 182 -2.98 13.06 8.37
C LYS A 182 -3.98 13.94 9.12
N CYS A 183 -4.57 13.44 10.21
CA CYS A 183 -5.49 14.23 11.03
C CYS A 183 -4.80 15.44 11.67
N LEU A 184 -3.55 15.31 12.11
CA LEU A 184 -2.76 16.43 12.67
C LEU A 184 -2.44 17.49 11.62
N GLU A 185 -2.10 17.09 10.40
CA GLU A 185 -1.83 18.01 9.28
C GLU A 185 -3.08 18.83 8.92
N GLU A 186 -4.25 18.19 8.87
CA GLU A 186 -5.52 18.87 8.61
C GLU A 186 -5.87 19.85 9.75
N GLN A 187 -5.73 19.43 11.02
CA GLN A 187 -5.96 20.30 12.17
C GLN A 187 -5.02 21.50 12.17
N ARG A 188 -3.73 21.29 11.86
CA ARG A 188 -2.74 22.38 11.74
C ARG A 188 -3.11 23.35 10.62
N SER A 189 -3.75 22.89 9.57
CA SER A 189 -4.26 23.70 8.46
C SER A 189 -5.58 24.42 8.79
N GLY A 190 -6.07 24.29 10.04
CA GLY A 190 -7.33 24.89 10.49
C GLY A 190 -8.57 24.11 10.09
N ASN A 191 -8.43 22.88 9.64
CA ASN A 191 -9.56 22.03 9.27
C ASN A 191 -10.02 21.18 10.46
N HIS A 192 -11.12 21.58 11.08
CA HIS A 192 -11.70 20.91 12.25
C HIS A 192 -12.59 19.70 11.92
N GLU A 193 -12.82 19.41 10.64
CA GLU A 193 -13.59 18.22 10.24
C GLU A 193 -12.90 16.92 10.67
N PHE A 194 -11.58 16.94 10.82
CA PHE A 194 -10.78 15.79 11.25
C PHE A 194 -10.62 15.64 12.78
N ASP A 195 -11.17 16.54 13.60
CA ASP A 195 -10.99 16.47 15.06
C ASP A 195 -11.54 15.19 15.69
N ALA A 196 -12.71 14.72 15.24
CA ALA A 196 -13.28 13.46 15.71
C ALA A 196 -12.43 12.24 15.27
N ALA A 197 -11.92 12.24 14.04
CA ALA A 197 -11.05 11.19 13.53
C ALA A 197 -9.70 11.19 14.28
N LEU A 198 -9.14 12.36 14.58
CA LEU A 198 -7.94 12.52 15.38
C LEU A 198 -8.10 11.88 16.77
N ALA A 199 -9.19 12.19 17.46
CA ALA A 199 -9.49 11.63 18.78
C ALA A 199 -9.66 10.10 18.71
N GLN A 200 -10.34 9.60 17.67
CA GLN A 200 -10.52 8.17 17.45
C GLN A 200 -9.20 7.44 17.18
N GLN A 201 -8.31 7.99 16.33
CA GLN A 201 -7.02 7.35 16.05
C GLN A 201 -6.14 7.28 17.30
N LYS A 202 -6.13 8.33 18.14
CA LYS A 202 -5.45 8.32 19.44
C LYS A 202 -5.97 7.20 20.34
N ALA A 203 -7.29 7.11 20.52
CA ALA A 203 -7.91 6.08 21.36
C ALA A 203 -7.61 4.66 20.84
N VAL A 204 -7.61 4.45 19.53
CA VAL A 204 -7.26 3.15 18.93
C VAL A 204 -5.81 2.79 19.21
N LEU A 205 -4.87 3.72 19.04
CA LEU A 205 -3.44 3.50 19.31
C LEU A 205 -3.21 3.17 20.78
N GLU A 206 -3.82 3.90 21.71
CA GLU A 206 -3.76 3.62 23.16
C GLU A 206 -4.28 2.20 23.47
N ALA A 207 -5.44 1.81 22.89
CA ALA A 207 -6.02 0.49 23.09
C ALA A 207 -5.20 -0.66 22.47
N MET A 208 -4.30 -0.37 21.53
CA MET A 208 -3.40 -1.37 20.97
C MET A 208 -2.31 -1.82 21.94
N HIS A 209 -2.00 -1.05 22.97
CA HIS A 209 -0.91 -1.30 23.92
C HIS A 209 0.39 -1.70 23.19
N CYS A 210 0.82 -0.85 22.25
CA CYS A 210 2.00 -1.06 21.42
C CYS A 210 3.13 -0.15 21.92
N PRO A 211 4.10 -0.66 22.69
CA PRO A 211 5.16 0.17 23.28
C PRO A 211 5.98 0.95 22.25
N GLU A 212 6.11 0.40 21.05
CA GLU A 212 6.82 1.03 19.93
C GLU A 212 6.06 2.26 19.42
N ALA A 213 4.72 2.16 19.32
CA ALA A 213 3.87 3.28 18.94
C ALA A 213 3.84 4.34 20.04
N ASP A 214 3.78 3.93 21.32
CA ASP A 214 3.82 4.84 22.47
C ASP A 214 5.15 5.63 22.48
N TRP A 215 6.26 4.95 22.23
CA TRP A 215 7.57 5.58 22.09
C TRP A 215 7.59 6.59 20.93
N PHE A 216 7.08 6.20 19.78
CA PHE A 216 7.01 7.08 18.60
C PHE A 216 6.13 8.32 18.88
N ILE A 217 4.99 8.13 19.51
CA ILE A 217 4.07 9.22 19.87
C ILE A 217 4.75 10.20 20.83
N ALA A 218 5.52 9.69 21.79
CA ALA A 218 6.20 10.55 22.78
C ALA A 218 7.38 11.33 22.18
N HIS A 219 8.14 10.74 21.26
CA HIS A 219 9.44 11.27 20.83
C HIS A 219 9.46 11.78 19.38
N CYS A 220 8.60 11.28 18.49
CA CYS A 220 8.62 11.63 17.08
C CYS A 220 7.39 12.45 16.65
N LEU A 221 6.21 12.10 17.16
CA LEU A 221 4.96 12.74 16.73
C LEU A 221 4.93 14.26 16.95
N PRO A 222 5.48 14.83 18.04
CA PRO A 222 5.51 16.28 18.23
C PRO A 222 6.22 17.05 17.12
N CYS A 223 7.18 16.41 16.44
CA CYS A 223 7.91 17.02 15.33
C CYS A 223 7.05 17.26 14.08
N TYR A 224 5.93 16.56 13.91
CA TYR A 224 5.01 16.77 12.78
C TYR A 224 4.28 18.12 12.82
N THR A 225 4.34 18.82 13.95
CA THR A 225 3.80 20.19 14.08
C THR A 225 4.84 21.28 13.79
N GLN A 226 6.10 20.92 13.60
CA GLN A 226 7.21 21.85 13.33
C GLN A 226 7.24 22.26 11.86
N ASN A 227 7.78 23.45 11.59
CA ASN A 227 8.07 23.88 10.22
C ASN A 227 9.46 23.37 9.77
N LEU A 228 9.81 23.57 8.50
CA LEU A 228 11.07 23.09 7.94
C LEU A 228 12.31 23.61 8.67
N ASP A 229 12.30 24.88 9.03
CA ASP A 229 13.45 25.52 9.71
C ASP A 229 13.64 24.96 11.13
N GLU A 230 12.55 24.66 11.82
CA GLU A 230 12.59 23.99 13.14
C GLU A 230 13.08 22.56 13.05
N LEU A 231 12.62 21.79 12.04
CA LEU A 231 13.04 20.40 11.82
C LEU A 231 14.50 20.25 11.43
N THR A 232 15.07 21.25 10.75
CA THR A 232 16.46 21.22 10.26
C THR A 232 17.45 21.94 11.17
N ARG A 233 16.96 22.62 12.21
CA ARG A 233 17.84 23.29 13.18
C ARG A 233 18.61 22.24 13.98
N GLN A 234 19.92 22.20 13.79
CA GLN A 234 20.83 21.44 14.65
C GLN A 234 21.10 22.32 15.88
N ASP A 235 20.38 22.06 16.97
CA ASP A 235 20.79 22.60 18.26
C ASP A 235 22.09 21.90 18.65
N GLY A 236 23.22 22.62 18.52
CA GLY A 236 24.56 22.18 18.84
C GLY A 236 24.78 21.99 20.36
#